data_e30a22e342ca0384028ec8c4496de3e2
#
_entry.id   e30a22e342ca0384028ec8c4496de3e2
#
_cell.length_a   1.000
_cell.length_b   1.000
_cell.length_c   1.000
_cell.angle_alpha   90.00
_cell.angle_beta   90.00
_cell.angle_gamma   90.00
#
_symmetry.space_group_name_H-M   'P 1'
#
loop_
_entity.id
_entity.type
_entity.pdbx_description
1 polymer ?
#
loop_
_entity_poly.entity_id
_entity_poly.type
_entity_poly.pdbx_seq_one_letter_code
_entity_poly.pdbx_strand_id
1 'polypeptide(L)'
;RDLRMSRGLGDVYKRQIEDNGYIKVDDAAAAYAATDAKGEVKISGSSSVTPVMEKLKEAYEKVNSNITITINQSDSSTGMKDAAEGISDIGMASRDLKDSELETLKNTVIAKDGIAIVVNNASPIENLTSDQIMKIYTGEITTWADVK
;
A
#
# COMPACT_ATOMS: atom_id res chain seq x y z
N ARG A 1 9.61 -21.88 12.95
CA ARG A 1 9.45 -21.43 11.55
C ARG A 1 10.67 -20.59 11.18
N ASP A 2 11.42 -21.08 10.22
CA ASP A 2 12.81 -20.69 9.98
C ASP A 2 12.91 -19.25 9.44
N LEU A 3 13.40 -18.36 10.26
CA LEU A 3 13.66 -16.94 9.91
C LEU A 3 14.80 -16.76 8.87
N ARG A 4 15.46 -17.85 8.47
CA ARG A 4 16.55 -17.79 7.50
C ARG A 4 16.08 -17.66 6.05
N MET A 5 14.86 -18.15 5.73
CA MET A 5 14.28 -17.95 4.40
C MET A 5 13.82 -16.51 4.14
N SER A 6 13.56 -15.74 5.20
CA SER A 6 13.18 -14.32 5.07
C SER A 6 14.36 -13.40 4.75
N ARG A 7 15.61 -13.80 5.03
CA ARG A 7 16.79 -12.94 4.77
C ARG A 7 17.12 -12.83 3.28
N GLY A 8 17.07 -13.91 2.53
CA GLY A 8 17.30 -13.87 1.08
C GLY A 8 16.23 -13.12 0.32
N LEU A 9 14.96 -13.33 0.67
CA LEU A 9 13.84 -12.54 0.16
C LEU A 9 13.96 -11.06 0.57
N GLY A 10 14.35 -10.77 1.80
CA GLY A 10 14.54 -9.40 2.29
C GLY A 10 15.59 -8.61 1.51
N ASP A 11 16.68 -9.24 1.07
CA ASP A 11 17.72 -8.57 0.30
C ASP A 11 17.33 -8.37 -1.17
N VAL A 12 16.59 -9.29 -1.76
CA VAL A 12 16.00 -9.12 -3.11
C VAL A 12 14.93 -8.03 -3.09
N TYR A 13 14.06 -7.99 -2.08
CA TYR A 13 13.08 -6.94 -1.88
C TYR A 13 13.73 -5.56 -1.69
N LYS A 14 14.79 -5.47 -0.91
CA LYS A 14 15.51 -4.20 -0.70
C LYS A 14 16.09 -3.66 -2.00
N ARG A 15 16.73 -4.52 -2.83
CA ARG A 15 17.25 -4.10 -4.13
C ARG A 15 16.15 -3.67 -5.09
N GLN A 16 15.06 -4.42 -5.20
CA GLN A 16 13.93 -4.03 -6.03
C GLN A 16 13.28 -2.72 -5.57
N ILE A 17 13.21 -2.47 -4.28
CA ILE A 17 12.73 -1.21 -3.72
C ILE A 17 13.66 -0.07 -4.10
N GLU A 18 14.96 -0.23 -3.96
CA GLU A 18 15.97 0.77 -4.30
C GLU A 18 16.02 1.04 -5.82
N ASP A 19 16.00 -0.01 -6.64
CA ASP A 19 16.04 0.09 -8.11
C ASP A 19 14.78 0.71 -8.72
N ASN A 20 13.63 0.59 -8.05
CA ASN A 20 12.37 1.18 -8.49
C ASN A 20 12.08 2.56 -7.86
N GLY A 21 13.04 3.15 -7.16
CA GLY A 21 12.93 4.52 -6.62
C GLY A 21 11.95 4.67 -5.46
N TYR A 22 11.69 3.61 -4.71
CA TYR A 22 10.93 3.72 -3.47
C TYR A 22 11.71 4.50 -2.43
N ILE A 23 11.02 5.33 -1.69
CA ILE A 23 11.64 6.12 -0.62
C ILE A 23 11.96 5.17 0.54
N LYS A 24 13.23 5.12 0.94
CA LYS A 24 13.63 4.49 2.20
C LYS A 24 12.95 5.17 3.39
N VAL A 25 12.71 4.39 4.43
CA VAL A 25 12.39 4.97 5.75
C VAL A 25 13.55 5.91 6.11
N ASP A 26 13.23 7.18 6.31
CA ASP A 26 14.19 8.16 6.79
C ASP A 26 14.35 7.97 8.31
N ASP A 27 15.42 7.29 8.70
CA ASP A 27 15.74 7.06 10.11
C ASP A 27 16.05 8.38 10.86
N ALA A 28 16.29 9.46 10.11
CA ALA A 28 16.51 10.80 10.65
C ALA A 28 15.23 11.66 10.69
N ALA A 29 14.08 11.12 10.24
CA ALA A 29 12.82 11.84 10.32
C ALA A 29 12.50 12.18 11.78
N ALA A 30 12.19 13.46 12.02
CA ALA A 30 11.79 13.90 13.35
C ALA A 30 10.53 13.16 13.81
N ALA A 31 10.53 12.71 15.06
CA ALA A 31 9.34 12.13 15.66
C ALA A 31 8.19 13.13 15.63
N TYR A 32 7.00 12.65 15.30
CA TYR A 32 5.79 13.47 15.34
C TYR A 32 5.56 14.01 16.76
N ALA A 33 5.37 15.32 16.90
CA ALA A 33 5.10 15.95 18.17
C ALA A 33 3.59 16.00 18.45
N ALA A 34 3.21 15.76 19.71
CA ALA A 34 1.82 15.91 20.13
C ALA A 34 1.30 17.33 19.89
N THR A 35 0.02 17.43 19.57
CA THR A 35 -0.70 18.69 19.43
C THR A 35 -1.85 18.75 20.44
N ASP A 36 -2.44 19.93 20.64
CA ASP A 36 -3.64 20.10 21.46
C ASP A 36 -4.94 19.71 20.69
N ALA A 37 -4.81 19.00 19.58
CA ALA A 37 -5.93 18.56 18.76
C ALA A 37 -6.82 17.59 19.55
N LYS A 38 -8.14 17.76 19.40
CA LYS A 38 -9.14 16.92 20.03
C LYS A 38 -10.36 16.76 19.13
N GLY A 39 -11.03 15.63 19.24
CA GLY A 39 -12.23 15.34 18.45
C GLY A 39 -12.21 13.94 17.84
N GLU A 40 -13.04 13.74 16.84
CA GLU A 40 -13.17 12.51 16.11
C GLU A 40 -12.72 12.71 14.66
N VAL A 41 -12.02 11.73 14.10
CA VAL A 41 -11.64 11.67 12.67
C VAL A 41 -12.23 10.39 12.10
N LYS A 42 -13.01 10.51 11.04
CA LYS A 42 -13.61 9.38 10.33
C LYS A 42 -12.84 9.11 9.05
N ILE A 43 -12.44 7.87 8.89
CA ILE A 43 -11.70 7.40 7.73
C ILE A 43 -12.49 6.29 7.06
N SER A 44 -12.67 6.32 5.73
CA SER A 44 -13.30 5.23 4.99
C SER A 44 -12.52 4.86 3.74
N GLY A 45 -12.70 3.64 3.25
CA GLY A 45 -12.18 3.22 1.95
C GLY A 45 -11.42 1.91 1.92
N SER A 46 -10.42 1.85 1.06
CA SER A 46 -9.72 0.64 0.62
C SER A 46 -9.32 -0.34 1.72
N SER A 47 -9.81 -1.58 1.60
CA SER A 47 -9.43 -2.69 2.45
C SER A 47 -7.93 -2.99 2.42
N SER A 48 -7.26 -2.76 1.29
CA SER A 48 -5.81 -2.95 1.16
C SER A 48 -5.00 -1.93 1.96
N VAL A 49 -5.53 -0.72 2.16
CA VAL A 49 -4.90 0.34 2.94
C VAL A 49 -5.20 0.22 4.43
N THR A 50 -6.31 -0.41 4.80
CA THR A 50 -6.77 -0.52 6.19
C THR A 50 -5.69 -1.01 7.16
N PRO A 51 -4.89 -2.07 6.89
CA PRO A 51 -3.88 -2.53 7.84
C PRO A 51 -2.80 -1.48 8.15
N VAL A 52 -2.41 -0.67 7.16
CA VAL A 52 -1.46 0.43 7.35
C VAL A 52 -2.12 1.56 8.14
N MET A 53 -3.36 1.90 7.79
CA MET A 53 -4.11 2.97 8.47
C MET A 53 -4.38 2.66 9.94
N GLU A 54 -4.65 1.39 10.28
CA GLU A 54 -4.80 0.96 11.69
C GLU A 54 -3.50 1.17 12.49
N LYS A 55 -2.35 0.92 11.87
CA LYS A 55 -1.05 1.17 12.53
C LYS A 55 -0.78 2.67 12.70
N LEU A 56 -1.13 3.48 11.71
CA LEU A 56 -1.02 4.94 11.80
C LEU A 56 -1.95 5.50 12.87
N LYS A 57 -3.20 5.02 12.94
CA LYS A 57 -4.16 5.34 13.99
C LYS A 57 -3.58 5.04 15.37
N GLU A 58 -3.13 3.80 15.59
CA GLU A 58 -2.56 3.36 16.87
C GLU A 58 -1.38 4.26 17.30
N ALA A 59 -0.49 4.59 16.36
CA ALA A 59 0.64 5.46 16.64
C ALA A 59 0.22 6.91 16.94
N TYR A 60 -0.76 7.42 16.19
CA TYR A 60 -1.24 8.80 16.35
C TYR A 60 -2.00 9.00 17.66
N GLU A 61 -2.92 8.08 18.03
CA GLU A 61 -3.71 8.16 19.25
C GLU A 61 -2.83 8.03 20.52
N LYS A 62 -1.70 7.32 20.44
CA LYS A 62 -0.71 7.27 21.54
C LYS A 62 -0.09 8.64 21.84
N VAL A 63 0.10 9.46 20.82
CA VAL A 63 0.71 10.79 20.94
C VAL A 63 -0.36 11.86 21.20
N ASN A 64 -1.55 11.70 20.63
CA ASN A 64 -2.69 12.63 20.74
C ASN A 64 -3.90 11.92 21.36
N SER A 65 -3.88 11.70 22.65
CA SER A 65 -4.92 10.93 23.38
C SER A 65 -6.32 11.56 23.37
N ASN A 66 -6.46 12.81 22.95
CA ASN A 66 -7.73 13.53 22.84
C ASN A 66 -8.39 13.39 21.44
N ILE A 67 -7.78 12.63 20.54
CA ILE A 67 -8.32 12.30 19.21
C ILE A 67 -8.81 10.86 19.25
N THR A 68 -9.96 10.63 18.64
CA THR A 68 -10.50 9.29 18.37
C THR A 68 -10.57 9.10 16.85
N ILE A 69 -10.00 8.04 16.33
CA ILE A 69 -10.02 7.73 14.91
C ILE A 69 -10.91 6.51 14.66
N THR A 70 -11.89 6.64 13.79
CA THR A 70 -12.76 5.54 13.35
C THR A 70 -12.43 5.18 11.92
N ILE A 71 -12.18 3.89 11.64
CA ILE A 71 -11.86 3.39 10.29
C ILE A 71 -12.99 2.48 9.81
N ASN A 72 -13.61 2.85 8.71
CA ASN A 72 -14.64 2.07 8.02
C ASN A 72 -14.06 1.47 6.74
N GLN A 73 -13.78 0.17 6.78
CA GLN A 73 -13.26 -0.54 5.62
C GLN A 73 -14.33 -0.70 4.55
N SER A 74 -13.97 -0.35 3.30
CA SER A 74 -14.79 -0.54 2.10
C SER A 74 -13.89 -0.73 0.87
N ASP A 75 -14.26 -0.20 -0.27
CA ASP A 75 -13.40 -0.10 -1.47
C ASP A 75 -12.93 1.34 -1.71
N SER A 76 -11.93 1.50 -2.61
CA SER A 76 -11.35 2.82 -2.89
C SER A 76 -12.37 3.83 -3.44
N SER A 77 -13.33 3.39 -4.26
CA SER A 77 -14.29 4.31 -4.88
C SER A 77 -15.31 4.81 -3.86
N THR A 78 -15.76 3.93 -2.96
CA THR A 78 -16.61 4.30 -1.82
C THR A 78 -15.87 5.27 -0.90
N GLY A 79 -14.60 5.00 -0.56
CA GLY A 79 -13.82 5.90 0.28
C GLY A 79 -13.64 7.30 -0.32
N MET A 80 -13.41 7.39 -1.64
CA MET A 80 -13.31 8.68 -2.32
C MET A 80 -14.66 9.41 -2.34
N LYS A 81 -15.77 8.72 -2.57
CA LYS A 81 -17.10 9.29 -2.52
C LYS A 81 -17.42 9.82 -1.13
N ASP A 82 -17.21 9.01 -0.09
CA ASP A 82 -17.47 9.40 1.29
C ASP A 82 -16.68 10.65 1.70
N ALA A 83 -15.42 10.74 1.28
CA ALA A 83 -14.61 11.92 1.55
C ALA A 83 -15.10 13.16 0.77
N ALA A 84 -15.49 13.02 -0.49
CA ALA A 84 -16.02 14.11 -1.30
C ALA A 84 -17.37 14.65 -0.78
N GLU A 85 -18.20 13.77 -0.23
CA GLU A 85 -19.52 14.10 0.35
C GLU A 85 -19.43 14.54 1.82
N GLY A 86 -18.24 14.50 2.44
CA GLY A 86 -18.04 14.86 3.85
C GLY A 86 -18.60 13.85 4.85
N ILE A 87 -18.88 12.62 4.41
CA ILE A 87 -19.28 11.49 5.26
C ILE A 87 -18.06 11.01 6.08
N SER A 88 -16.89 11.05 5.48
CA SER A 88 -15.60 10.82 6.13
C SER A 88 -14.68 12.02 5.96
N ASP A 89 -13.78 12.23 6.91
CA ASP A 89 -12.77 13.30 6.87
C ASP A 89 -11.61 12.90 5.94
N ILE A 90 -11.32 11.61 5.85
CA ILE A 90 -10.24 11.03 5.03
C ILE A 90 -10.77 9.84 4.25
N GLY A 91 -10.46 9.79 2.96
CA GLY A 91 -10.68 8.63 2.11
C GLY A 91 -9.40 7.84 1.88
N MET A 92 -9.46 6.50 1.90
CA MET A 92 -8.35 5.61 1.59
C MET A 92 -8.49 5.02 0.19
N ALA A 93 -7.46 5.16 -0.64
CA ALA A 93 -7.39 4.54 -1.96
C ALA A 93 -6.09 3.75 -2.15
N SER A 94 -6.19 2.55 -2.73
CA SER A 94 -5.06 1.73 -3.15
C SER A 94 -4.78 1.85 -4.66
N ARG A 95 -5.12 2.98 -5.25
CA ARG A 95 -4.91 3.37 -6.64
C ARG A 95 -4.72 4.87 -6.73
N ASP A 96 -4.28 5.34 -7.86
CA ASP A 96 -4.32 6.76 -8.16
C ASP A 96 -5.76 7.27 -8.19
N LEU A 97 -5.95 8.53 -7.81
CA LEU A 97 -7.24 9.18 -7.91
C LEU A 97 -7.56 9.47 -9.39
N LYS A 98 -8.84 9.38 -9.73
CA LYS A 98 -9.35 9.80 -11.04
C LYS A 98 -9.34 11.32 -11.16
N ASP A 99 -9.27 11.85 -12.37
CA ASP A 99 -9.30 13.29 -12.59
C ASP A 99 -10.52 13.95 -11.94
N SER A 100 -11.69 13.32 -12.04
CA SER A 100 -12.92 13.81 -11.40
C SER A 100 -12.88 13.78 -9.86
N GLU A 101 -12.08 12.92 -9.25
CA GLU A 101 -11.88 12.88 -7.80
C GLU A 101 -10.91 13.98 -7.36
N LEU A 102 -9.91 14.29 -8.19
CA LEU A 102 -8.93 15.36 -7.94
C LEU A 102 -9.52 16.77 -8.01
N GLU A 103 -10.71 16.93 -8.62
CA GLU A 103 -11.41 18.22 -8.63
C GLU A 103 -11.88 18.64 -7.22
N THR A 104 -12.17 17.67 -6.36
CA THR A 104 -12.76 17.91 -5.02
C THR A 104 -11.87 17.43 -3.88
N LEU A 105 -10.96 16.50 -4.13
CA LEU A 105 -10.11 15.86 -3.13
C LEU A 105 -8.64 16.21 -3.31
N LYS A 106 -7.95 16.39 -2.19
CA LYS A 106 -6.49 16.53 -2.17
C LYS A 106 -5.85 15.16 -1.97
N ASN A 107 -4.99 14.74 -2.88
CA ASN A 107 -4.23 13.50 -2.80
C ASN A 107 -2.98 13.65 -1.92
N THR A 108 -2.73 12.66 -1.07
CA THR A 108 -1.47 12.48 -0.34
C THR A 108 -1.06 11.01 -0.41
N VAL A 109 0.04 10.74 -1.09
CA VAL A 109 0.60 9.38 -1.17
C VAL A 109 1.31 9.06 0.14
N ILE A 110 0.81 8.04 0.86
CA ILE A 110 1.38 7.60 2.15
C ILE A 110 2.35 6.45 2.02
N ALA A 111 2.19 5.61 1.00
CA ALA A 111 3.06 4.48 0.69
C ALA A 111 2.92 4.08 -0.78
N LYS A 112 3.92 3.37 -1.28
CA LYS A 112 3.84 2.65 -2.56
C LYS A 112 3.89 1.17 -2.27
N ASP A 113 3.00 0.41 -2.89
CA ASP A 113 2.95 -1.05 -2.79
C ASP A 113 3.43 -1.69 -4.08
N GLY A 114 3.95 -2.90 -3.98
CA GLY A 114 4.43 -3.69 -5.11
C GLY A 114 3.79 -5.07 -5.11
N ILE A 115 3.37 -5.52 -6.28
CA ILE A 115 2.90 -6.89 -6.49
C ILE A 115 4.09 -7.75 -6.91
N ALA A 116 4.40 -8.78 -6.12
CA ALA A 116 5.44 -9.74 -6.44
C ALA A 116 4.82 -11.02 -7.01
N ILE A 117 5.33 -11.48 -8.14
CA ILE A 117 5.04 -12.82 -8.65
C ILE A 117 6.05 -13.77 -8.00
N VAL A 118 5.52 -14.76 -7.28
CA VAL A 118 6.35 -15.77 -6.62
C VAL A 118 6.24 -17.11 -7.33
N VAL A 119 7.37 -17.77 -7.52
CA VAL A 119 7.48 -19.09 -8.09
C VAL A 119 8.21 -20.02 -7.13
N ASN A 120 8.12 -21.34 -7.33
CA ASN A 120 8.88 -22.29 -6.55
C ASN A 120 10.39 -22.08 -6.74
N ASN A 121 11.18 -22.24 -5.68
CA ASN A 121 12.65 -22.08 -5.74
C ASN A 121 13.34 -23.02 -6.74
N ALA A 122 12.71 -24.12 -7.11
CA ALA A 122 13.19 -25.04 -8.17
C ALA A 122 12.76 -24.61 -9.58
N SER A 123 12.05 -23.49 -9.73
CA SER A 123 11.66 -22.96 -11.04
C SER A 123 12.91 -22.54 -11.81
N PRO A 124 13.00 -22.87 -13.10
CA PRO A 124 14.10 -22.39 -13.95
C PRO A 124 13.93 -20.91 -14.36
N ILE A 125 12.85 -20.27 -13.96
CA ILE A 125 12.54 -18.89 -14.31
C ILE A 125 13.07 -17.94 -13.23
N GLU A 126 14.00 -17.08 -13.62
CA GLU A 126 14.58 -16.06 -12.74
C GLU A 126 13.90 -14.70 -12.88
N ASN A 127 13.44 -14.38 -14.11
CA ASN A 127 12.81 -13.10 -14.42
C ASN A 127 11.66 -13.30 -15.41
N LEU A 128 10.65 -12.45 -15.30
CA LEU A 128 9.51 -12.36 -16.22
C LEU A 128 9.23 -10.90 -16.55
N THR A 129 8.99 -10.62 -17.81
CA THR A 129 8.45 -9.32 -18.24
C THR A 129 6.94 -9.26 -17.96
N SER A 130 6.38 -8.07 -17.88
CA SER A 130 4.93 -7.88 -17.72
C SER A 130 4.13 -8.53 -18.84
N ASP A 131 4.65 -8.52 -20.09
CA ASP A 131 4.02 -9.19 -21.24
C ASP A 131 4.02 -10.71 -21.10
N GLN A 132 5.13 -11.30 -20.64
CA GLN A 132 5.19 -12.74 -20.35
C GLN A 132 4.24 -13.15 -19.24
N ILE A 133 4.16 -12.35 -18.16
CA ILE A 133 3.21 -12.56 -17.06
C ILE A 133 1.78 -12.55 -17.61
N MET A 134 1.42 -11.53 -18.39
CA MET A 134 0.10 -11.44 -19.02
C MET A 134 -0.20 -12.69 -19.87
N LYS A 135 0.72 -13.11 -20.74
CA LYS A 135 0.56 -14.28 -21.61
C LYS A 135 0.41 -15.59 -20.84
N ILE A 136 1.09 -15.74 -19.70
CA ILE A 136 0.93 -16.90 -18.80
C ILE A 136 -0.48 -16.91 -18.21
N TYR A 137 -0.94 -15.77 -17.68
CA TYR A 137 -2.27 -15.68 -17.06
C TYR A 137 -3.42 -15.74 -18.05
N THR A 138 -3.22 -15.34 -19.32
CA THR A 138 -4.21 -15.49 -20.40
C THR A 138 -4.19 -16.88 -21.05
N GLY A 139 -3.20 -17.72 -20.72
CA GLY A 139 -3.06 -19.08 -21.26
C GLY A 139 -2.43 -19.13 -22.65
N GLU A 140 -1.80 -18.06 -23.12
CA GLU A 140 -1.02 -18.05 -24.38
C GLU A 140 0.31 -18.78 -24.19
N ILE A 141 0.91 -18.68 -23.00
CA ILE A 141 2.10 -19.44 -22.59
C ILE A 141 1.64 -20.46 -21.57
N THR A 142 1.77 -21.74 -21.89
CA THR A 142 1.31 -22.86 -21.04
C THR A 142 2.45 -23.71 -20.49
N THR A 143 3.67 -23.53 -20.97
CA THR A 143 4.85 -24.24 -20.48
C THR A 143 5.99 -23.27 -20.19
N TRP A 144 6.84 -23.60 -19.21
CA TRP A 144 8.02 -22.80 -18.89
C TRP A 144 9.06 -22.77 -20.02
N ALA A 145 9.04 -23.74 -20.92
CA ALA A 145 9.92 -23.78 -22.09
C ALA A 145 9.60 -22.70 -23.12
N ASP A 146 8.38 -22.18 -23.12
CA ASP A 146 7.91 -21.15 -24.04
C ASP A 146 8.19 -19.71 -23.54
N VAL A 147 8.68 -19.60 -22.32
CA VAL A 147 9.11 -18.32 -21.72
C VAL A 147 10.52 -18.00 -22.25
N LYS A 148 10.62 -17.11 -23.20
CA LYS A 148 11.89 -16.69 -23.85
C LYS A 148 12.18 -15.23 -23.58
#